data_366d34c38c1ff2cbc52407143bcf08e3
#
_entry.id   366d34c38c1ff2cbc52407143bcf08e3
#
_cell.length_a   1.000
_cell.length_b   1.000
_cell.length_c   1.000
_cell.angle_alpha   90.00
_cell.angle_beta   90.00
_cell.angle_gamma   90.00
#
_symmetry.space_group_name_H-M   'P 1'
#
loop_
_entity.id
_entity.type
_entity.pdbx_description
1 polymer ?
#
loop_
_entity_poly.entity_id
_entity_poly.type
_entity_poly.pdbx_seq_one_letter_code
_entity_poly.pdbx_strand_id
1 'polypeptide(L)'
;MSKKYDCIFLDRDGTINIDPGYISKLQDFKFFDFAVAALDMLKTLTNNFIIISNQSGVARGLILEQDLIKINEYIFEEFSKNNLGLLDIYYCFDHPDNPSSRRKPGVDMFVEASEKYRLDLSNCLMIGDTKWDILPAKILGMESMLVLSGEGEKHKNSFEEQGKPDYIFKNLLLGAIELIK
;
A
#
# COMPACT_ATOMS: atom_id res chain seq x y z
N MET A 1 -4.85 23.88 8.55
CA MET A 1 -5.05 22.69 9.40
C MET A 1 -3.75 21.92 9.44
N SER A 2 -3.31 21.45 10.62
CA SER A 2 -2.15 20.53 10.69
C SER A 2 -2.52 19.24 9.96
N LYS A 3 -1.61 18.70 9.15
CA LYS A 3 -1.80 17.39 8.50
C LYS A 3 -1.95 16.33 9.61
N LYS A 4 -2.85 15.35 9.42
CA LYS A 4 -3.08 14.29 10.41
C LYS A 4 -1.95 13.26 10.41
N TYR A 5 -1.36 12.96 9.23
CA TYR A 5 -0.29 11.97 9.08
C TYR A 5 0.95 12.57 8.42
N ASP A 6 2.11 12.06 8.77
CA ASP A 6 3.36 12.34 8.07
C ASP A 6 3.35 11.72 6.67
N CYS A 7 2.83 10.49 6.58
CA CYS A 7 2.71 9.73 5.34
C CYS A 7 1.57 8.72 5.42
N ILE A 8 0.96 8.42 4.26
CA ILE A 8 0.10 7.25 4.08
C ILE A 8 0.86 6.24 3.23
N PHE A 9 1.14 5.08 3.81
CA PHE A 9 1.66 3.92 3.10
C PHE A 9 0.52 3.13 2.47
N LEU A 10 0.69 2.72 1.23
CA LEU A 10 -0.32 2.01 0.45
C LEU A 10 0.25 0.68 -0.03
N ASP A 11 -0.47 -0.41 0.15
CA ASP A 11 -0.25 -1.56 -0.72
C ASP A 11 -0.75 -1.24 -2.13
N ARG A 12 -0.27 -1.97 -3.12
CA ARG A 12 -0.57 -1.75 -4.52
C ARG A 12 -1.76 -2.61 -4.97
N ASP A 13 -1.51 -3.90 -5.13
CA ASP A 13 -2.43 -4.85 -5.74
C ASP A 13 -3.59 -5.20 -4.77
N GLY A 14 -4.83 -5.05 -5.22
CA GLY A 14 -6.00 -5.24 -4.36
C GLY A 14 -6.37 -4.03 -3.50
N THR A 15 -5.50 -3.02 -3.39
CA THR A 15 -5.71 -1.79 -2.62
C THR A 15 -5.99 -0.59 -3.51
N ILE A 16 -5.06 -0.22 -4.39
CA ILE A 16 -5.22 0.90 -5.33
C ILE A 16 -5.55 0.43 -6.75
N ASN A 17 -5.18 -0.79 -7.11
CA ASN A 17 -5.47 -1.39 -8.41
C ASN A 17 -6.07 -2.79 -8.28
N ILE A 18 -6.76 -3.20 -9.34
CA ILE A 18 -7.31 -4.55 -9.45
C ILE A 18 -6.15 -5.54 -9.49
N ASP A 19 -6.25 -6.61 -8.71
CA ASP A 19 -5.29 -7.70 -8.69
C ASP A 19 -5.84 -8.91 -9.47
N PRO A 20 -5.36 -9.16 -10.69
CA PRO A 20 -5.69 -10.38 -11.44
C PRO A 20 -4.74 -11.55 -11.11
N GLY A 21 -3.85 -11.38 -10.13
CA GLY A 21 -2.74 -12.25 -9.82
C GLY A 21 -1.40 -11.59 -10.15
N TYR A 22 -0.67 -12.08 -11.14
CA TYR A 22 0.60 -11.45 -11.54
C TYR A 22 0.39 -10.43 -12.67
N ILE A 23 0.61 -9.15 -12.38
CA ILE A 23 0.56 -8.09 -13.40
C ILE A 23 1.94 -8.01 -14.06
N SER A 24 2.06 -8.62 -15.25
CA SER A 24 3.33 -8.72 -15.97
C SER A 24 3.52 -7.64 -17.04
N LYS A 25 2.48 -6.88 -17.38
CA LYS A 25 2.55 -5.82 -18.40
C LYS A 25 1.68 -4.63 -18.01
N LEU A 26 2.06 -3.44 -18.48
CA LEU A 26 1.32 -2.21 -18.23
C LEU A 26 -0.15 -2.29 -18.69
N GLN A 27 -0.44 -2.93 -19.80
CA GLN A 27 -1.82 -3.09 -20.31
C GLN A 27 -2.74 -3.87 -19.36
N ASP A 28 -2.18 -4.69 -18.47
CA ASP A 28 -2.91 -5.50 -17.49
C ASP A 28 -3.07 -4.76 -16.14
N PHE A 29 -2.37 -3.63 -15.97
CA PHE A 29 -2.50 -2.80 -14.78
C PHE A 29 -3.71 -1.88 -14.91
N LYS A 30 -4.60 -1.93 -13.93
CA LYS A 30 -5.80 -1.09 -13.89
C LYS A 30 -6.09 -0.62 -12.49
N PHE A 31 -6.06 0.69 -12.26
CA PHE A 31 -6.56 1.27 -11.02
C PHE A 31 -8.03 0.87 -10.79
N PHE A 32 -8.43 0.73 -9.52
CA PHE A 32 -9.85 0.72 -9.21
C PHE A 32 -10.47 2.06 -9.62
N ASP A 33 -11.70 2.04 -10.11
CA ASP A 33 -12.40 3.24 -10.59
C ASP A 33 -12.56 4.31 -9.49
N PHE A 34 -12.50 3.90 -8.22
CA PHE A 34 -12.59 4.78 -7.06
C PHE A 34 -11.21 5.24 -6.53
N ALA A 35 -10.10 4.69 -7.00
CA ALA A 35 -8.80 4.90 -6.37
C ALA A 35 -8.35 6.36 -6.35
N VAL A 36 -8.41 7.03 -7.50
CA VAL A 36 -7.99 8.44 -7.63
C VAL A 36 -8.85 9.34 -6.73
N ALA A 37 -10.17 9.14 -6.74
CA ALA A 37 -11.08 9.92 -5.88
C ALA A 37 -10.79 9.71 -4.38
N ALA A 38 -10.51 8.46 -3.98
CA ALA A 38 -10.15 8.14 -2.62
C ALA A 38 -8.82 8.81 -2.19
N LEU A 39 -7.80 8.74 -3.05
CA LEU A 39 -6.49 9.37 -2.79
C LEU A 39 -6.59 10.89 -2.72
N ASP A 40 -7.42 11.52 -3.58
CA ASP A 40 -7.66 12.96 -3.53
C ASP A 40 -8.33 13.39 -2.22
N MET A 41 -9.24 12.58 -1.67
CA MET A 41 -9.80 12.80 -0.34
C MET A 41 -8.74 12.63 0.75
N LEU A 42 -7.96 11.56 0.73
CA LEU A 42 -6.89 11.29 1.69
C LEU A 42 -5.79 12.37 1.68
N LYS A 43 -5.61 13.06 0.55
CA LYS A 43 -4.69 14.21 0.43
C LYS A 43 -4.98 15.32 1.43
N THR A 44 -6.18 15.43 1.94
CA THR A 44 -6.53 16.39 3.02
C THR A 44 -5.85 16.04 4.35
N LEU A 45 -5.54 14.78 4.58
CA LEU A 45 -4.86 14.29 5.78
C LEU A 45 -3.33 14.36 5.64
N THR A 46 -2.80 14.05 4.47
CA THR A 46 -1.40 14.25 4.07
C THR A 46 -1.28 14.12 2.55
N ASN A 47 -0.39 14.88 1.93
CA ASN A 47 -0.06 14.70 0.51
C ASN A 47 1.29 13.95 0.33
N ASN A 48 1.63 13.08 1.25
CA ASN A 48 2.79 12.20 1.17
C ASN A 48 2.30 10.75 1.10
N PHE A 49 2.41 10.14 -0.06
CA PHE A 49 2.07 8.73 -0.27
C PHE A 49 3.34 7.94 -0.60
N ILE A 50 3.43 6.73 -0.07
CA ILE A 50 4.47 5.76 -0.41
C ILE A 50 3.80 4.42 -0.68
N ILE A 51 4.16 3.77 -1.79
CA ILE A 51 3.67 2.43 -2.10
C ILE A 51 4.68 1.39 -1.58
N ILE A 52 4.18 0.37 -0.87
CA ILE A 52 4.96 -0.76 -0.34
C ILE A 52 4.35 -2.07 -0.84
N SER A 53 5.00 -2.77 -1.75
CA SER A 53 4.40 -3.95 -2.39
C SER A 53 5.34 -5.16 -2.46
N ASN A 54 4.79 -6.35 -2.20
CA ASN A 54 5.46 -7.62 -2.42
C ASN A 54 5.24 -8.08 -3.86
N GLN A 55 6.31 -8.18 -4.65
CA GLN A 55 6.27 -8.53 -6.08
C GLN A 55 7.04 -9.81 -6.38
N SER A 56 6.64 -10.91 -5.76
CA SER A 56 7.31 -12.22 -5.91
C SER A 56 7.27 -12.80 -7.33
N GLY A 57 6.45 -12.26 -8.20
CA GLY A 57 6.42 -12.62 -9.62
C GLY A 57 7.77 -12.43 -10.32
N VAL A 58 8.60 -11.49 -9.85
CA VAL A 58 9.96 -11.27 -10.35
C VAL A 58 10.84 -12.48 -10.00
N ALA A 59 10.93 -12.88 -8.73
CA ALA A 59 11.71 -14.05 -8.31
C ALA A 59 11.22 -15.36 -8.97
N ARG A 60 9.93 -15.42 -9.32
CA ARG A 60 9.33 -16.57 -10.01
C ARG A 60 9.53 -16.54 -11.53
N GLY A 61 10.15 -15.49 -12.09
CA GLY A 61 10.33 -15.33 -13.53
C GLY A 61 9.04 -15.03 -14.30
N LEU A 62 7.96 -14.65 -13.61
CA LEU A 62 6.64 -14.34 -14.21
C LEU A 62 6.52 -12.87 -14.59
N ILE A 63 7.33 -12.00 -13.98
CA ILE A 63 7.36 -10.55 -14.21
C ILE A 63 8.81 -10.16 -14.51
N LEU A 64 9.02 -9.41 -15.58
CA LEU A 64 10.32 -8.81 -15.87
C LEU A 64 10.42 -7.45 -15.14
N GLU A 65 11.57 -7.18 -14.51
CA GLU A 65 11.80 -5.91 -13.82
C GLU A 65 11.56 -4.69 -14.71
N GLN A 66 11.95 -4.76 -15.99
CA GLN A 66 11.70 -3.70 -16.96
C GLN A 66 10.21 -3.40 -17.21
N ASP A 67 9.33 -4.39 -17.06
CA ASP A 67 7.89 -4.18 -17.21
C ASP A 67 7.30 -3.60 -15.93
N LEU A 68 7.86 -3.96 -14.77
CA LEU A 68 7.52 -3.32 -13.50
C LEU A 68 7.91 -1.82 -13.48
N ILE A 69 9.06 -1.47 -14.07
CA ILE A 69 9.48 -0.06 -14.21
C ILE A 69 8.44 0.75 -15.00
N LYS A 70 7.91 0.21 -16.11
CA LYS A 70 6.85 0.89 -16.90
C LYS A 70 5.56 1.07 -16.12
N ILE A 71 5.20 0.09 -15.29
CA ILE A 71 4.04 0.20 -14.39
C ILE A 71 4.28 1.31 -13.36
N ASN A 72 5.49 1.41 -12.80
CA ASN A 72 5.85 2.46 -11.86
C ASN A 72 5.78 3.86 -12.51
N GLU A 73 6.36 4.01 -13.68
CA GLU A 73 6.30 5.26 -14.44
C GLU A 73 4.85 5.70 -14.65
N TYR A 74 3.97 4.78 -15.04
CA TYR A 74 2.55 5.04 -15.19
C TYR A 74 1.89 5.44 -13.87
N ILE A 75 2.20 4.76 -12.76
CA ILE A 75 1.66 5.12 -11.43
C ILE A 75 2.11 6.54 -11.04
N PHE A 76 3.40 6.86 -11.18
CA PHE A 76 3.91 8.21 -10.92
C PHE A 76 3.24 9.28 -11.78
N GLU A 77 3.03 9.00 -13.07
CA GLU A 77 2.32 9.90 -13.98
C GLU A 77 0.88 10.15 -13.53
N GLU A 78 0.13 9.09 -13.17
CA GLU A 78 -1.26 9.22 -12.73
C GLU A 78 -1.37 9.98 -11.39
N PHE A 79 -0.47 9.73 -10.43
CA PHE A 79 -0.41 10.52 -9.20
C PHE A 79 -0.10 11.99 -9.51
N SER A 80 0.88 12.27 -10.35
CA SER A 80 1.25 13.65 -10.75
C SER A 80 0.10 14.38 -11.44
N LYS A 81 -0.58 13.75 -12.40
CA LYS A 81 -1.75 14.33 -13.11
C LYS A 81 -2.86 14.75 -12.15
N ASN A 82 -3.01 14.03 -11.04
CA ASN A 82 -4.03 14.31 -10.04
C ASN A 82 -3.52 15.13 -8.84
N ASN A 83 -2.31 15.71 -8.92
CA ASN A 83 -1.66 16.47 -7.86
C ASN A 83 -1.55 15.69 -6.54
N LEU A 84 -1.32 14.38 -6.62
CA LEU A 84 -1.07 13.49 -5.50
C LEU A 84 0.44 13.34 -5.29
N GLY A 85 0.91 13.50 -4.07
CA GLY A 85 2.33 13.47 -3.73
C GLY A 85 2.85 12.05 -3.50
N LEU A 86 3.08 11.28 -4.55
CA LEU A 86 3.77 9.99 -4.44
C LEU A 86 5.27 10.23 -4.25
N LEU A 87 5.77 9.91 -3.06
CA LEU A 87 7.18 10.09 -2.72
C LEU A 87 8.04 8.97 -3.29
N ASP A 88 7.57 7.72 -3.19
CA ASP A 88 8.35 6.55 -3.63
C ASP A 88 7.48 5.30 -3.78
N ILE A 89 8.08 4.27 -4.41
CA ILE A 89 7.53 2.92 -4.52
C ILE A 89 8.60 1.93 -4.10
N TYR A 90 8.35 1.16 -3.05
CA TYR A 90 9.22 0.11 -2.55
C TYR A 90 8.70 -1.26 -2.92
N TYR A 91 9.59 -2.12 -3.43
CA TYR A 91 9.28 -3.50 -3.77
C TYR A 91 10.14 -4.49 -3.01
N CYS A 92 9.54 -5.62 -2.67
CA CYS A 92 10.25 -6.84 -2.31
C CYS A 92 9.98 -7.90 -3.38
N PHE A 93 11.05 -8.43 -3.95
CA PHE A 93 10.99 -9.48 -4.98
C PHE A 93 11.14 -10.89 -4.42
N ASP A 94 11.38 -11.03 -3.11
CA ASP A 94 11.64 -12.32 -2.49
C ASP A 94 10.57 -13.37 -2.80
N HIS A 95 11.03 -14.59 -3.01
CA HIS A 95 10.13 -15.72 -3.09
C HIS A 95 9.46 -15.96 -1.71
N PRO A 96 8.16 -16.26 -1.66
CA PRO A 96 7.45 -16.46 -0.39
C PRO A 96 8.04 -17.56 0.50
N ASP A 97 8.66 -18.57 -0.10
CA ASP A 97 9.27 -19.71 0.61
C ASP A 97 10.65 -19.37 1.21
N ASN A 98 11.24 -18.24 0.83
CA ASN A 98 12.52 -17.76 1.35
C ASN A 98 12.49 -16.24 1.55
N PRO A 99 11.64 -15.73 2.45
CA PRO A 99 11.47 -14.31 2.67
C PRO A 99 12.63 -13.72 3.48
N SER A 100 13.09 -12.53 3.11
CA SER A 100 13.88 -11.67 3.98
C SER A 100 12.97 -10.81 4.87
N SER A 101 13.57 -10.02 5.78
CA SER A 101 12.87 -9.00 6.57
C SER A 101 12.29 -7.85 5.72
N ARG A 102 12.66 -7.77 4.44
CA ARG A 102 12.11 -6.82 3.50
C ARG A 102 10.70 -7.21 3.02
N ARG A 103 10.43 -8.52 2.89
CA ARG A 103 9.12 -9.01 2.46
C ARG A 103 8.07 -8.80 3.56
N LYS A 104 6.98 -8.06 3.29
CA LYS A 104 5.83 -7.97 4.21
C LYS A 104 5.35 -9.38 4.62
N PRO A 105 5.20 -9.68 5.94
CA PRO A 105 5.07 -8.74 7.05
C PRO A 105 6.41 -8.24 7.64
N GLY A 106 7.55 -8.40 6.98
CA GLY A 106 8.79 -7.75 7.36
C GLY A 106 8.68 -6.23 7.26
N VAL A 107 9.51 -5.52 8.01
CA VAL A 107 9.38 -4.07 8.23
C VAL A 107 10.41 -3.22 7.46
N ASP A 108 11.42 -3.83 6.84
CA ASP A 108 12.58 -3.10 6.31
C ASP A 108 12.19 -2.02 5.28
N MET A 109 11.22 -2.29 4.37
CA MET A 109 10.78 -1.28 3.41
C MET A 109 10.18 -0.04 4.08
N PHE A 110 9.49 -0.21 5.21
CA PHE A 110 8.92 0.91 5.98
C PHE A 110 10.03 1.69 6.70
N VAL A 111 11.01 0.99 7.28
CA VAL A 111 12.15 1.60 7.96
C VAL A 111 12.98 2.39 6.95
N GLU A 112 13.34 1.80 5.80
CA GLU A 112 14.06 2.48 4.72
C GLU A 112 13.34 3.77 4.28
N ALA A 113 12.03 3.70 4.09
CA ALA A 113 11.22 4.86 3.71
C ALA A 113 11.23 5.93 4.82
N SER A 114 11.08 5.53 6.09
CA SER A 114 11.07 6.46 7.21
C SER A 114 12.40 7.20 7.37
N GLU A 115 13.52 6.50 7.21
CA GLU A 115 14.87 7.11 7.25
C GLU A 115 15.06 8.08 6.09
N LYS A 116 14.73 7.67 4.86
CA LYS A 116 14.88 8.49 3.66
C LYS A 116 14.08 9.78 3.70
N TYR A 117 12.83 9.70 4.15
CA TYR A 117 11.89 10.83 4.15
C TYR A 117 11.70 11.48 5.51
N ARG A 118 12.43 11.02 6.55
CA ARG A 118 12.36 11.52 7.93
C ARG A 118 10.94 11.50 8.49
N LEU A 119 10.27 10.34 8.36
CA LEU A 119 8.90 10.13 8.82
C LEU A 119 8.89 9.58 10.24
N ASP A 120 7.97 10.04 11.05
CA ASP A 120 7.61 9.38 12.31
C ASP A 120 6.58 8.29 11.99
N LEU A 121 6.98 7.02 12.02
CA LEU A 121 6.09 5.90 11.72
C LEU A 121 4.89 5.85 12.64
N SER A 122 5.01 6.27 13.90
CA SER A 122 3.87 6.35 14.82
C SER A 122 2.82 7.39 14.40
N ASN A 123 3.18 8.30 13.49
CA ASN A 123 2.30 9.30 12.88
C ASN A 123 2.01 8.97 11.40
N CYS A 124 2.03 7.70 11.04
CA CYS A 124 1.74 7.23 9.69
C CYS A 124 0.55 6.26 9.69
N LEU A 125 -0.08 6.11 8.52
CA LEU A 125 -1.16 5.16 8.28
C LEU A 125 -0.71 4.16 7.21
N MET A 126 -0.90 2.85 7.45
CA MET A 126 -0.80 1.82 6.44
C MET A 126 -2.18 1.38 5.95
N ILE A 127 -2.38 1.34 4.65
CA ILE A 127 -3.60 0.85 4.01
C ILE A 127 -3.26 -0.33 3.09
N GLY A 128 -3.90 -1.46 3.32
CA GLY A 128 -3.70 -2.66 2.50
C GLY A 128 -4.90 -3.60 2.57
N ASP A 129 -4.89 -4.64 1.74
CA ASP A 129 -5.99 -5.62 1.65
C ASP A 129 -5.65 -6.95 2.31
N THR A 130 -4.43 -7.13 2.84
CA THR A 130 -4.02 -8.38 3.46
C THR A 130 -3.52 -8.18 4.89
N LYS A 131 -3.47 -9.29 5.66
CA LYS A 131 -2.82 -9.27 6.97
C LYS A 131 -1.32 -8.95 6.90
N TRP A 132 -0.69 -9.20 5.76
CA TRP A 132 0.72 -8.91 5.55
C TRP A 132 1.03 -7.40 5.47
N ASP A 133 0.02 -6.58 5.23
CA ASP A 133 0.08 -5.13 5.27
C ASP A 133 -0.14 -4.60 6.69
N ILE A 134 -1.08 -5.20 7.39
CA ILE A 134 -1.52 -4.75 8.71
C ILE A 134 -0.50 -5.10 9.81
N LEU A 135 0.06 -6.32 9.78
CA LEU A 135 0.99 -6.78 10.81
C LEU A 135 2.25 -5.88 10.95
N PRO A 136 2.96 -5.49 9.86
CA PRO A 136 4.09 -4.58 10.00
C PRO A 136 3.69 -3.20 10.53
N ALA A 137 2.51 -2.69 10.17
CA ALA A 137 2.01 -1.44 10.73
C ALA A 137 1.88 -1.53 12.26
N LYS A 138 1.32 -2.61 12.78
CA LYS A 138 1.20 -2.82 14.23
C LYS A 138 2.56 -2.94 14.92
N ILE A 139 3.52 -3.64 14.33
CA ILE A 139 4.88 -3.76 14.86
C ILE A 139 5.55 -2.38 14.97
N LEU A 140 5.31 -1.51 13.99
CA LEU A 140 5.91 -0.18 13.89
C LEU A 140 5.12 0.93 14.61
N GLY A 141 3.99 0.60 15.24
CA GLY A 141 3.15 1.56 15.94
C GLY A 141 2.36 2.50 15.03
N MET A 142 2.20 2.15 13.76
CA MET A 142 1.40 2.89 12.78
C MET A 142 -0.10 2.64 12.99
N GLU A 143 -0.95 3.60 12.60
CA GLU A 143 -2.36 3.28 12.34
C GLU A 143 -2.46 2.37 11.11
N SER A 144 -3.52 1.54 11.06
CA SER A 144 -3.70 0.55 10.01
C SER A 144 -5.15 0.44 9.54
N MET A 145 -5.33 0.36 8.23
CA MET A 145 -6.63 0.18 7.60
C MET A 145 -6.63 -1.00 6.65
N LEU A 146 -7.49 -1.99 6.95
CA LEU A 146 -7.76 -3.10 6.04
C LEU A 146 -8.88 -2.69 5.09
N VAL A 147 -8.65 -2.79 3.79
CA VAL A 147 -9.67 -2.66 2.76
C VAL A 147 -10.09 -4.06 2.29
N LEU A 148 -11.39 -4.26 2.08
CA LEU A 148 -11.96 -5.56 1.71
C LEU A 148 -11.99 -5.77 0.19
N SER A 149 -11.47 -4.82 -0.60
CA SER A 149 -11.11 -5.05 -2.00
C SER A 149 -9.95 -6.06 -2.08
N GLY A 150 -9.68 -6.60 -3.23
CA GLY A 150 -8.63 -7.63 -3.35
C GLY A 150 -8.90 -8.86 -2.49
N GLU A 151 -7.98 -9.20 -1.61
CA GLU A 151 -8.08 -10.36 -0.71
C GLU A 151 -8.64 -10.05 0.69
N GLY A 152 -9.01 -8.80 0.98
CA GLY A 152 -9.37 -8.35 2.32
C GLY A 152 -10.52 -9.14 2.97
N GLU A 153 -11.52 -9.56 2.20
CA GLU A 153 -12.59 -10.41 2.71
C GLU A 153 -12.09 -11.74 3.29
N LYS A 154 -11.02 -12.31 2.72
CA LYS A 154 -10.39 -13.55 3.22
C LYS A 154 -9.62 -13.30 4.51
N HIS A 155 -9.06 -12.09 4.66
CA HIS A 155 -8.19 -11.75 5.78
C HIS A 155 -8.89 -11.14 6.99
N LYS A 156 -10.08 -10.54 6.84
CA LYS A 156 -10.75 -9.79 7.91
C LYS A 156 -10.94 -10.52 9.24
N ASN A 157 -11.02 -11.85 9.20
CA ASN A 157 -11.20 -12.69 10.40
C ASN A 157 -9.92 -13.46 10.79
N SER A 158 -8.77 -13.16 10.18
CA SER A 158 -7.53 -13.91 10.38
C SER A 158 -6.55 -13.22 11.35
N PHE A 159 -6.98 -12.20 12.06
CA PHE A 159 -6.16 -11.44 13.00
C PHE A 159 -6.35 -11.94 14.43
N GLU A 160 -5.23 -12.10 15.16
CA GLU A 160 -5.24 -12.18 16.61
C GLU A 160 -5.57 -10.82 17.22
N GLU A 161 -5.99 -10.77 18.48
CA GLU A 161 -6.49 -9.54 19.12
C GLU A 161 -5.53 -8.35 18.98
N GLN A 162 -4.24 -8.57 19.21
CA GLN A 162 -3.19 -7.54 19.15
C GLN A 162 -2.81 -7.14 17.72
N GLY A 163 -3.14 -7.96 16.72
CA GLY A 163 -2.84 -7.74 15.31
C GLY A 163 -3.99 -7.16 14.50
N LYS A 164 -5.14 -6.87 15.14
CA LYS A 164 -6.32 -6.33 14.45
C LYS A 164 -6.03 -4.95 13.84
N PRO A 165 -6.52 -4.69 12.61
CA PRO A 165 -6.46 -3.35 12.03
C PRO A 165 -7.28 -2.37 12.88
N ASP A 166 -6.87 -1.09 12.86
CA ASP A 166 -7.62 -0.01 13.55
C ASP A 166 -8.92 0.29 12.81
N TYR A 167 -8.91 0.12 11.49
CA TYR A 167 -10.06 0.36 10.62
C TYR A 167 -10.25 -0.79 9.64
N ILE A 168 -11.52 -1.10 9.34
CA ILE A 168 -11.90 -2.05 8.27
C ILE A 168 -12.99 -1.40 7.42
N PHE A 169 -12.74 -1.27 6.12
CA PHE A 169 -13.70 -0.72 5.18
C PHE A 169 -13.81 -1.56 3.91
N LYS A 170 -14.96 -1.48 3.24
CA LYS A 170 -15.22 -2.25 2.03
C LYS A 170 -14.20 -1.97 0.91
N ASN A 171 -13.72 -0.71 0.80
CA ASN A 171 -12.71 -0.29 -0.16
C ASN A 171 -12.06 1.02 0.29
N LEU A 172 -11.04 1.45 -0.44
CA LEU A 172 -10.28 2.65 -0.16
C LEU A 172 -11.15 3.92 -0.10
N LEU A 173 -12.16 4.04 -0.98
CA LEU A 173 -13.02 5.23 -1.01
C LEU A 173 -13.86 5.37 0.25
N LEU A 174 -14.48 4.27 0.70
CA LEU A 174 -15.28 4.30 1.94
C LEU A 174 -14.40 4.56 3.16
N GLY A 175 -13.17 4.03 3.17
CA GLY A 175 -12.18 4.36 4.21
C GLY A 175 -11.79 5.84 4.20
N ALA A 176 -11.51 6.40 3.03
CA ALA A 176 -11.18 7.81 2.88
C ALA A 176 -12.31 8.72 3.40
N ILE A 177 -13.56 8.44 3.03
CA ILE A 177 -14.74 9.19 3.49
C ILE A 177 -14.84 9.21 5.03
N GLU A 178 -14.57 8.10 5.69
CA GLU A 178 -14.68 8.03 7.15
C GLU A 178 -13.49 8.73 7.86
N LEU A 179 -12.28 8.60 7.32
CA LEU A 179 -11.08 9.18 7.92
C LEU A 179 -11.04 10.72 7.87
N ILE A 180 -11.75 11.35 6.92
CA ILE A 180 -11.77 12.81 6.76
C ILE A 180 -12.93 13.51 7.49
N LYS A 181 -13.83 12.74 8.14
CA LYS A 181 -14.90 13.28 8.99
C LYS A 181 -14.34 13.81 10.29
#